data_a815ca1ba73976eb17000bcddfc062bc
#
_entry.id   a815ca1ba73976eb17000bcddfc062bc
#
_cell.length_a   1.000
_cell.length_b   1.000
_cell.length_c   1.000
_cell.angle_alpha   90.00
_cell.angle_beta   90.00
_cell.angle_gamma   90.00
#
_symmetry.space_group_name_H-M   'P 1'
#
loop_
_entity.id
_entity.type
_entity.pdbx_description
1 polymer ?
#
loop_
_entity_poly.entity_id
_entity_poly.type
_entity_poly.pdbx_seq_one_letter_code
_entity_poly.pdbx_strand_id
1 'polypeptide(L)'
;MDRREMEARRADNQVWNGAGDYQLHPWYRAIGPDGQAPVYLNTIVGLAQREGWQETLEPLLRSFEGSTRGALYSDLLWMGLERCLALRWQEERPALQALRRDYAAQALARLPAPQDRNEGESLRGCWWARALDQPHRESSREKAVLDQLEFPQTWSGDQVRQGVEDLLYRWYRRPRRSTLDQLGSSRVDRSFFAAWQPGRNRGDALRRLSGPGESKGQGGGLLGKKRLSPFWQTKTRERVLRDYVEGCFGASLLSPGELAQAEQELCTGDHRNCRLHFTKGAPTSRLVKGACARERALFELQRQKNRAYFEEHKGQYRLAMVRLSQALENTLLLQREEDDSSSRWGRLRPQTAWRGAALGEGQIFTRRQTREPGELWVDLLLDGSASQNGQQENLAAQAYLIAASLGWCQIPVRVSSFCSVSGCTVLRVYRDYQDKGTDEKIFDYAAAGWNRDGLALRAMGWLLDRNKEEGRRLLIVLSDASPNDDQKIPSNSLLHGNRDYSGVLGVKDAAQEAAALRKKAYFILF
;
A
#
# COMPACT_ATOMS: atom_id res chain seq x y z
N MET A 1 -10.99 20.55 -16.42
CA MET A 1 -11.72 19.80 -15.39
C MET A 1 -11.41 18.33 -15.60
N ASP A 2 -10.75 17.71 -14.64
CA ASP A 2 -10.36 16.30 -14.75
C ASP A 2 -11.62 15.41 -14.75
N ARG A 3 -11.58 14.28 -15.52
CA ARG A 3 -12.67 13.31 -15.58
C ARG A 3 -13.10 12.82 -14.18
N ARG A 4 -12.15 12.69 -13.26
CA ARG A 4 -12.39 12.31 -11.87
C ARG A 4 -13.20 13.37 -11.10
N GLU A 5 -12.90 14.63 -11.34
CA GLU A 5 -13.63 15.74 -10.72
C GLU A 5 -15.06 15.85 -11.25
N MET A 6 -15.26 15.58 -12.55
CA MET A 6 -16.59 15.50 -13.14
C MET A 6 -17.42 14.38 -12.53
N GLU A 7 -16.86 13.18 -12.38
CA GLU A 7 -17.59 12.06 -11.79
C GLU A 7 -17.85 12.25 -10.29
N ALA A 8 -16.94 12.90 -9.57
CA ALA A 8 -17.19 13.27 -8.17
C ALA A 8 -18.36 14.25 -8.03
N ARG A 9 -18.43 15.29 -8.87
CA ARG A 9 -19.57 16.23 -8.90
C ARG A 9 -20.86 15.53 -9.35
N ARG A 10 -20.76 14.59 -10.27
CA ARG A 10 -21.91 13.78 -10.69
C ARG A 10 -22.43 12.93 -9.54
N ALA A 11 -21.54 12.31 -8.75
CA ALA A 11 -21.92 11.58 -7.55
C ALA A 11 -22.61 12.50 -6.53
N ASP A 12 -22.07 13.70 -6.29
CA ASP A 12 -22.69 14.67 -5.40
C ASP A 12 -24.12 15.04 -5.85
N ASN A 13 -24.31 15.34 -7.13
CA ASN A 13 -25.64 15.64 -7.68
C ASN A 13 -26.63 14.48 -7.51
N GLN A 14 -26.15 13.23 -7.66
CA GLN A 14 -26.97 12.03 -7.48
C GLN A 14 -27.34 11.84 -6.00
N VAL A 15 -26.41 12.10 -5.06
CA VAL A 15 -26.66 12.05 -3.62
C VAL A 15 -27.66 13.15 -3.21
N TRP A 16 -27.48 14.38 -3.67
CA TRP A 16 -28.40 15.48 -3.41
C TRP A 16 -29.81 15.19 -3.90
N ASN A 17 -29.94 14.64 -5.10
CA ASN A 17 -31.23 14.21 -5.64
C ASN A 17 -31.86 13.11 -4.76
N GLY A 18 -31.05 12.14 -4.31
CA GLY A 18 -31.46 11.10 -3.37
C GLY A 18 -31.96 11.68 -2.04
N ALA A 19 -31.21 12.59 -1.46
CA ALA A 19 -31.54 13.25 -0.19
C ALA A 19 -32.70 14.24 -0.30
N GLY A 20 -32.92 14.84 -1.48
CA GLY A 20 -33.86 15.96 -1.65
C GLY A 20 -33.34 17.28 -1.08
N ASP A 21 -32.04 17.38 -0.80
CA ASP A 21 -31.39 18.55 -0.26
C ASP A 21 -30.08 18.81 -0.98
N TYR A 22 -29.93 19.97 -1.61
CA TYR A 22 -28.77 20.37 -2.42
C TYR A 22 -27.71 21.12 -1.63
N GLN A 23 -27.91 21.37 -0.35
CA GLN A 23 -26.96 22.05 0.54
C GLN A 23 -26.15 21.07 1.39
N LEU A 24 -26.48 19.79 1.37
CA LEU A 24 -25.80 18.75 2.11
C LEU A 24 -24.37 18.52 1.61
N HIS A 25 -23.48 18.23 2.53
CA HIS A 25 -22.18 17.61 2.17
C HIS A 25 -22.35 16.09 2.14
N PRO A 26 -22.18 15.44 0.96
CA PRO A 26 -22.27 13.99 0.88
C PRO A 26 -21.27 13.29 1.80
N TRP A 27 -21.77 12.47 2.71
CA TRP A 27 -20.95 11.71 3.65
C TRP A 27 -20.24 10.53 2.96
N TYR A 28 -20.79 10.08 1.85
CA TYR A 28 -20.23 9.01 1.04
C TYR A 28 -20.51 9.26 -0.45
N ARG A 29 -19.59 8.82 -1.31
CA ARG A 29 -19.74 8.83 -2.77
C ARG A 29 -19.47 7.44 -3.30
N ALA A 30 -20.45 6.80 -3.91
CA ALA A 30 -20.24 5.56 -4.63
C ALA A 30 -19.62 5.88 -6.00
N ILE A 31 -18.44 5.33 -6.27
CA ILE A 31 -17.78 5.40 -7.58
C ILE A 31 -17.43 3.97 -7.96
N GLY A 32 -17.84 3.56 -9.15
CA GLY A 32 -17.59 2.22 -9.67
C GLY A 32 -16.12 1.97 -10.03
N PRO A 33 -15.75 0.71 -10.28
CA PRO A 33 -14.39 0.36 -10.71
C PRO A 33 -13.97 1.01 -12.03
N ASP A 34 -14.94 1.37 -12.87
CA ASP A 34 -14.76 2.11 -14.14
C ASP A 34 -14.57 3.62 -13.95
N GLY A 35 -14.55 4.07 -12.69
CA GLY A 35 -14.46 5.48 -12.33
C GLY A 35 -15.75 6.28 -12.55
N GLN A 36 -16.88 5.63 -12.87
CA GLN A 36 -18.16 6.28 -13.06
C GLN A 36 -18.98 6.29 -11.77
N ALA A 37 -19.82 7.32 -11.61
CA ALA A 37 -20.75 7.44 -10.49
C ALA A 37 -22.06 6.69 -10.80
N PRO A 38 -22.35 5.54 -10.14
CA PRO A 38 -23.58 4.80 -10.35
C PRO A 38 -24.77 5.52 -9.71
N VAL A 39 -25.74 5.86 -10.52
CA VAL A 39 -26.93 6.61 -10.09
C VAL A 39 -27.64 5.91 -8.95
N TYR A 40 -27.86 4.61 -9.06
CA TYR A 40 -28.57 3.82 -8.05
C TYR A 40 -27.92 3.92 -6.68
N LEU A 41 -26.62 3.57 -6.57
CA LEU A 41 -25.96 3.57 -5.26
C LEU A 41 -25.85 4.96 -4.64
N ASN A 42 -25.59 5.99 -5.44
CA ASN A 42 -25.54 7.36 -4.92
C ASN A 42 -26.93 7.86 -4.50
N THR A 43 -28.00 7.40 -5.15
CA THR A 43 -29.38 7.65 -4.68
C THR A 43 -29.61 6.99 -3.31
N ILE A 44 -29.15 5.74 -3.11
CA ILE A 44 -29.23 5.05 -1.80
C ILE A 44 -28.44 5.80 -0.72
N VAL A 45 -27.24 6.31 -1.04
CA VAL A 45 -26.46 7.16 -0.12
C VAL A 45 -27.25 8.40 0.29
N GLY A 46 -27.89 9.08 -0.67
CA GLY A 46 -28.73 10.24 -0.42
C GLY A 46 -29.94 9.92 0.46
N LEU A 47 -30.60 8.80 0.20
CA LEU A 47 -31.73 8.34 1.03
C LEU A 47 -31.28 8.00 2.46
N ALA A 48 -30.13 7.35 2.63
CA ALA A 48 -29.57 7.09 3.96
C ALA A 48 -29.29 8.40 4.72
N GLN A 49 -28.81 9.42 4.02
CA GLN A 49 -28.55 10.74 4.58
C GLN A 49 -29.84 11.47 4.95
N ARG A 50 -30.88 11.38 4.10
CA ARG A 50 -32.22 11.92 4.39
C ARG A 50 -32.82 11.32 5.65
N GLU A 51 -32.62 10.04 5.89
CA GLU A 51 -33.08 9.33 7.10
C GLU A 51 -32.19 9.60 8.34
N GLY A 52 -31.11 10.38 8.21
CA GLY A 52 -30.18 10.66 9.32
C GLY A 52 -29.29 9.48 9.71
N TRP A 53 -29.19 8.42 8.88
CA TRP A 53 -28.46 7.20 9.22
C TRP A 53 -26.95 7.34 9.14
N GLN A 54 -26.44 8.43 8.59
CA GLN A 54 -25.01 8.69 8.48
C GLN A 54 -24.30 8.63 9.84
N GLU A 55 -24.88 9.20 10.89
CA GLU A 55 -24.28 9.24 12.23
C GLU A 55 -24.06 7.84 12.82
N THR A 56 -24.94 6.90 12.46
CA THR A 56 -24.86 5.51 12.92
C THR A 56 -23.96 4.64 12.04
N LEU A 57 -24.02 4.82 10.70
CA LEU A 57 -23.37 3.94 9.73
C LEU A 57 -21.92 4.34 9.44
N GLU A 58 -21.61 5.65 9.45
CA GLU A 58 -20.25 6.13 9.19
C GLU A 58 -19.22 5.58 10.19
N PRO A 59 -19.48 5.57 11.52
CA PRO A 59 -18.57 4.95 12.47
C PRO A 59 -18.40 3.45 12.27
N LEU A 60 -19.44 2.74 11.79
CA LEU A 60 -19.35 1.31 11.49
C LEU A 60 -18.48 1.08 10.24
N LEU A 61 -18.68 1.83 9.16
CA LEU A 61 -17.84 1.77 7.96
C LEU A 61 -16.36 2.06 8.28
N ARG A 62 -16.10 3.09 9.09
CA ARG A 62 -14.75 3.41 9.57
C ARG A 62 -14.12 2.25 10.34
N SER A 63 -14.90 1.51 11.12
CA SER A 63 -14.40 0.36 11.87
C SER A 63 -14.00 -0.82 10.98
N PHE A 64 -14.37 -0.81 9.70
CA PHE A 64 -13.95 -1.80 8.71
C PHE A 64 -12.61 -1.46 8.05
N GLU A 65 -12.20 -0.20 8.14
CA GLU A 65 -10.92 0.27 7.62
C GLU A 65 -9.76 -0.43 8.35
N GLY A 66 -8.75 -0.83 7.59
CA GLY A 66 -7.62 -1.59 8.15
C GLY A 66 -7.88 -3.07 8.44
N SER A 67 -9.13 -3.55 8.33
CA SER A 67 -9.42 -4.98 8.44
C SER A 67 -9.08 -5.72 7.13
N THR A 68 -8.46 -6.90 7.23
CA THR A 68 -8.17 -7.78 6.08
C THR A 68 -9.42 -8.15 5.27
N ARG A 69 -10.59 -8.11 5.91
CA ARG A 69 -11.90 -8.37 5.31
C ARG A 69 -12.78 -7.12 5.25
N GLY A 70 -12.20 -5.93 5.42
CA GLY A 70 -12.95 -4.69 5.48
C GLY A 70 -13.79 -4.41 4.23
N ALA A 71 -13.29 -4.75 3.04
CA ALA A 71 -14.05 -4.65 1.80
C ALA A 71 -15.30 -5.55 1.81
N LEU A 72 -15.15 -6.80 2.23
CA LEU A 72 -16.27 -7.74 2.38
C LEU A 72 -17.31 -7.23 3.40
N TYR A 73 -16.86 -6.71 4.54
CA TYR A 73 -17.77 -6.18 5.57
C TYR A 73 -18.52 -4.93 5.09
N SER A 74 -17.84 -4.09 4.32
CA SER A 74 -18.46 -2.94 3.67
C SER A 74 -19.51 -3.37 2.64
N ASP A 75 -19.19 -4.37 1.81
CA ASP A 75 -20.14 -4.92 0.83
C ASP A 75 -21.39 -5.47 1.50
N LEU A 76 -21.26 -6.25 2.60
CA LEU A 76 -22.37 -6.79 3.36
C LEU A 76 -23.25 -5.69 3.97
N LEU A 77 -22.64 -4.62 4.52
CA LEU A 77 -23.38 -3.48 5.02
C LEU A 77 -24.18 -2.81 3.90
N TRP A 78 -23.53 -2.55 2.75
CA TRP A 78 -24.19 -1.90 1.62
C TRP A 78 -25.31 -2.74 1.02
N MET A 79 -25.17 -4.07 0.94
CA MET A 79 -26.24 -4.97 0.47
C MET A 79 -27.49 -4.88 1.37
N GLY A 80 -27.32 -4.98 2.69
CA GLY A 80 -28.43 -4.89 3.62
C GLY A 80 -29.07 -3.50 3.64
N LEU A 81 -28.24 -2.45 3.61
CA LEU A 81 -28.70 -1.06 3.59
C LEU A 81 -29.49 -0.75 2.31
N GLU A 82 -28.95 -1.12 1.14
CA GLU A 82 -29.62 -0.84 -0.14
C GLU A 82 -30.99 -1.50 -0.22
N ARG A 83 -31.10 -2.75 0.24
CA ARG A 83 -32.37 -3.49 0.23
C ARG A 83 -33.41 -2.82 1.12
N CYS A 84 -33.03 -2.46 2.34
CA CYS A 84 -33.92 -1.79 3.28
C CYS A 84 -34.45 -0.48 2.73
N LEU A 85 -33.57 0.39 2.21
CA LEU A 85 -33.94 1.69 1.67
C LEU A 85 -34.70 1.58 0.33
N ALA A 86 -34.30 0.66 -0.54
CA ALA A 86 -35.02 0.44 -1.80
C ALA A 86 -36.49 0.04 -1.57
N LEU A 87 -36.75 -0.83 -0.60
CA LEU A 87 -38.10 -1.23 -0.23
C LEU A 87 -38.90 -0.08 0.43
N ARG A 88 -38.27 0.70 1.32
CA ARG A 88 -38.91 1.81 2.03
C ARG A 88 -39.37 2.90 1.09
N TRP A 89 -38.54 3.26 0.11
CA TRP A 89 -38.76 4.42 -0.75
C TRP A 89 -39.35 4.07 -2.13
N GLN A 90 -39.69 2.78 -2.40
CA GLN A 90 -40.20 2.36 -3.70
C GLN A 90 -41.54 3.03 -4.10
N GLU A 91 -42.40 3.35 -3.14
CA GLU A 91 -43.70 3.99 -3.41
C GLU A 91 -43.51 5.47 -3.76
N GLU A 92 -42.66 6.19 -3.05
CA GLU A 92 -42.39 7.61 -3.34
C GLU A 92 -41.48 7.79 -4.57
N ARG A 93 -40.69 6.79 -4.89
CA ARG A 93 -39.69 6.80 -6.00
C ARG A 93 -39.81 5.56 -6.85
N PRO A 94 -40.83 5.45 -7.72
CA PRO A 94 -41.03 4.24 -8.55
C PRO A 94 -39.86 3.88 -9.46
N ALA A 95 -39.09 4.88 -9.93
CA ALA A 95 -37.90 4.69 -10.75
C ALA A 95 -36.79 3.93 -10.02
N LEU A 96 -36.82 3.85 -8.68
CA LEU A 96 -35.75 3.20 -7.90
C LEU A 96 -35.62 1.70 -8.20
N GLN A 97 -36.71 1.02 -8.49
CA GLN A 97 -36.70 -0.39 -8.87
C GLN A 97 -36.05 -0.62 -10.24
N ALA A 98 -36.33 0.26 -11.21
CA ALA A 98 -35.69 0.19 -12.52
C ALA A 98 -34.18 0.45 -12.40
N LEU A 99 -33.80 1.50 -11.66
CA LEU A 99 -32.39 1.81 -11.40
C LEU A 99 -31.65 0.66 -10.67
N ARG A 100 -32.32 -0.01 -9.74
CA ARG A 100 -31.79 -1.20 -9.04
C ARG A 100 -31.51 -2.34 -10.01
N ARG A 101 -32.46 -2.63 -10.90
CA ARG A 101 -32.31 -3.69 -11.92
C ARG A 101 -31.20 -3.37 -12.92
N ASP A 102 -31.15 -2.14 -13.41
CA ASP A 102 -30.10 -1.69 -14.32
C ASP A 102 -28.72 -1.80 -13.68
N TYR A 103 -28.59 -1.36 -12.44
CA TYR A 103 -27.35 -1.48 -11.68
C TYR A 103 -26.96 -2.94 -11.44
N ALA A 104 -27.93 -3.79 -11.06
CA ALA A 104 -27.69 -5.21 -10.83
C ALA A 104 -27.17 -5.91 -12.11
N ALA A 105 -27.76 -5.61 -13.27
CA ALA A 105 -27.31 -6.16 -14.55
C ALA A 105 -25.87 -5.72 -14.88
N GLN A 106 -25.55 -4.44 -14.69
CA GLN A 106 -24.19 -3.93 -14.90
C GLN A 106 -23.20 -4.53 -13.90
N ALA A 107 -23.59 -4.67 -12.64
CA ALA A 107 -22.74 -5.26 -11.59
C ALA A 107 -22.42 -6.72 -11.88
N LEU A 108 -23.41 -7.51 -12.33
CA LEU A 108 -23.20 -8.90 -12.73
C LEU A 108 -22.30 -9.05 -13.94
N ALA A 109 -22.47 -8.18 -14.95
CA ALA A 109 -21.65 -8.22 -16.16
C ALA A 109 -20.16 -7.93 -15.90
N ARG A 110 -19.85 -7.23 -14.80
CA ARG A 110 -18.48 -6.88 -14.40
C ARG A 110 -17.80 -7.92 -13.50
N LEU A 111 -18.55 -8.88 -12.95
CA LEU A 111 -18.00 -9.90 -12.10
C LEU A 111 -17.23 -10.96 -12.91
N PRO A 112 -16.15 -11.52 -12.35
CA PRO A 112 -15.46 -12.66 -12.93
C PRO A 112 -16.40 -13.86 -13.12
N ALA A 113 -15.96 -14.85 -13.90
CA ALA A 113 -16.69 -16.11 -14.03
C ALA A 113 -16.90 -16.76 -12.65
N PRO A 114 -18.03 -17.47 -12.41
CA PRO A 114 -18.37 -17.98 -11.09
C PRO A 114 -17.27 -18.79 -10.38
N GLN A 115 -16.48 -19.55 -11.14
CA GLN A 115 -15.37 -20.36 -10.64
C GLN A 115 -14.16 -19.55 -10.17
N ASP A 116 -14.04 -18.30 -10.61
CA ASP A 116 -12.90 -17.42 -10.34
C ASP A 116 -13.21 -16.37 -9.26
N ARG A 117 -14.43 -16.37 -8.73
CA ARG A 117 -14.89 -15.40 -7.74
C ARG A 117 -14.33 -15.69 -6.34
N ASN A 118 -13.91 -14.65 -5.66
CA ASN A 118 -13.68 -14.71 -4.22
C ASN A 118 -15.01 -14.69 -3.44
N GLU A 119 -14.96 -14.89 -2.10
CA GLU A 119 -16.17 -14.94 -1.25
C GLU A 119 -17.06 -13.69 -1.40
N GLY A 120 -16.47 -12.50 -1.42
CA GLY A 120 -17.22 -11.24 -1.57
C GLY A 120 -17.83 -11.08 -2.95
N GLU A 121 -17.11 -11.46 -4.00
CA GLU A 121 -17.60 -11.44 -5.39
C GLU A 121 -18.71 -12.47 -5.60
N SER A 122 -18.61 -13.63 -4.97
CA SER A 122 -19.66 -14.66 -5.02
C SER A 122 -20.94 -14.15 -4.35
N LEU A 123 -20.85 -13.59 -3.13
CA LEU A 123 -22.00 -13.03 -2.42
C LEU A 123 -22.64 -11.87 -3.21
N ARG A 124 -21.83 -10.96 -3.78
CA ARG A 124 -22.36 -9.88 -4.66
C ARG A 124 -23.05 -10.45 -5.90
N GLY A 125 -22.46 -11.49 -6.48
CA GLY A 125 -23.06 -12.17 -7.65
C GLY A 125 -24.43 -12.77 -7.34
N CYS A 126 -24.54 -13.51 -6.24
CA CYS A 126 -25.82 -14.07 -5.79
C CYS A 126 -26.83 -12.98 -5.43
N TRP A 127 -26.38 -11.91 -4.74
CA TRP A 127 -27.24 -10.78 -4.37
C TRP A 127 -27.89 -10.10 -5.56
N TRP A 128 -27.08 -9.76 -6.57
CA TRP A 128 -27.60 -9.08 -7.76
C TRP A 128 -28.35 -10.02 -8.69
N ALA A 129 -28.03 -11.33 -8.71
CA ALA A 129 -28.82 -12.32 -9.42
C ALA A 129 -30.22 -12.48 -8.80
N ARG A 130 -30.35 -12.46 -7.47
CA ARG A 130 -31.64 -12.41 -6.77
C ARG A 130 -32.43 -11.15 -7.15
N ALA A 131 -31.77 -9.99 -7.27
CA ALA A 131 -32.42 -8.73 -7.63
C ALA A 131 -33.00 -8.72 -9.05
N LEU A 132 -32.47 -9.60 -9.94
CA LEU A 132 -32.91 -9.76 -11.33
C LEU A 132 -33.81 -10.99 -11.53
N ASP A 133 -34.11 -11.75 -10.49
CA ASP A 133 -34.81 -13.02 -10.56
C ASP A 133 -34.14 -14.04 -11.51
N GLN A 134 -32.80 -13.96 -11.62
CA GLN A 134 -32.03 -14.86 -12.49
C GLN A 134 -31.66 -16.16 -11.78
N PRO A 135 -31.64 -17.29 -12.50
CA PRO A 135 -31.18 -18.56 -11.93
C PRO A 135 -29.68 -18.49 -11.58
N HIS A 136 -29.34 -18.84 -10.37
CA HIS A 136 -27.97 -18.84 -9.88
C HIS A 136 -27.75 -19.97 -8.87
N ARG A 137 -26.49 -20.33 -8.63
CA ARG A 137 -26.12 -21.35 -7.62
C ARG A 137 -25.59 -20.65 -6.38
N GLU A 138 -26.21 -20.96 -5.25
CA GLU A 138 -25.77 -20.52 -3.93
C GLU A 138 -25.37 -21.73 -3.10
N SER A 139 -24.29 -21.62 -2.35
CA SER A 139 -24.00 -22.58 -1.26
C SER A 139 -24.96 -22.36 -0.10
N SER A 140 -25.14 -23.37 0.74
CA SER A 140 -25.98 -23.25 1.95
C SER A 140 -25.53 -22.11 2.87
N ARG A 141 -24.23 -21.81 2.90
CA ARG A 141 -23.67 -20.70 3.67
C ARG A 141 -23.98 -19.34 3.06
N GLU A 142 -23.80 -19.19 1.75
CA GLU A 142 -24.11 -17.95 1.03
C GLU A 142 -25.58 -17.61 1.17
N LYS A 143 -26.45 -18.60 0.97
CA LYS A 143 -27.89 -18.45 1.17
C LYS A 143 -28.20 -17.93 2.57
N ALA A 144 -27.67 -18.55 3.61
CA ALA A 144 -27.92 -18.15 4.99
C ALA A 144 -27.40 -16.74 5.34
N VAL A 145 -26.28 -16.32 4.74
CA VAL A 145 -25.74 -14.96 4.88
C VAL A 145 -26.63 -13.95 4.19
N LEU A 146 -27.03 -14.22 2.94
CA LEU A 146 -27.85 -13.30 2.13
C LEU A 146 -29.27 -13.19 2.67
N ASP A 147 -29.88 -14.30 3.12
CA ASP A 147 -31.21 -14.28 3.74
C ASP A 147 -31.22 -13.42 5.03
N GLN A 148 -30.11 -13.40 5.77
CA GLN A 148 -29.97 -12.55 6.97
C GLN A 148 -29.79 -11.07 6.62
N LEU A 149 -29.38 -10.71 5.38
CA LEU A 149 -29.24 -9.32 4.91
C LEU A 149 -30.55 -8.76 4.34
N GLU A 150 -31.58 -9.55 4.19
CA GLU A 150 -32.90 -9.07 3.77
C GLU A 150 -33.62 -8.31 4.90
N PHE A 151 -33.10 -7.12 5.21
CA PHE A 151 -33.63 -6.29 6.28
C PHE A 151 -35.01 -5.73 5.93
N PRO A 152 -35.95 -5.74 6.92
CA PRO A 152 -37.25 -5.15 6.74
C PRO A 152 -37.19 -3.64 6.43
N GLN A 153 -38.09 -3.14 5.60
CA GLN A 153 -38.21 -1.71 5.27
C GLN A 153 -38.46 -0.79 6.48
N THR A 154 -38.94 -1.36 7.59
CA THR A 154 -39.27 -0.62 8.82
C THR A 154 -38.06 -0.40 9.73
N TRP A 155 -36.93 -1.00 9.45
CA TRP A 155 -35.73 -0.91 10.31
C TRP A 155 -35.14 0.50 10.29
N SER A 156 -34.70 0.96 11.47
CA SER A 156 -33.93 2.19 11.62
C SER A 156 -32.45 1.94 11.30
N GLY A 157 -31.67 3.02 11.14
CA GLY A 157 -30.22 2.92 10.94
C GLY A 157 -29.49 2.13 12.03
N ASP A 158 -29.94 2.25 13.30
CA ASP A 158 -29.39 1.48 14.42
C ASP A 158 -29.71 -0.01 14.31
N GLN A 159 -30.91 -0.36 13.87
CA GLN A 159 -31.29 -1.76 13.67
C GLN A 159 -30.53 -2.38 12.49
N VAL A 160 -30.32 -1.64 11.40
CA VAL A 160 -29.47 -2.07 10.28
C VAL A 160 -28.03 -2.28 10.76
N ARG A 161 -27.48 -1.33 11.52
CA ARG A 161 -26.15 -1.47 12.14
C ARG A 161 -26.06 -2.73 12.98
N GLN A 162 -27.01 -2.95 13.88
CA GLN A 162 -27.06 -4.11 14.76
C GLN A 162 -27.17 -5.41 13.99
N GLY A 163 -28.04 -5.47 12.97
CA GLY A 163 -28.19 -6.64 12.10
C GLY A 163 -26.91 -7.01 11.37
N VAL A 164 -26.17 -6.02 10.88
CA VAL A 164 -24.87 -6.25 10.24
C VAL A 164 -23.82 -6.69 11.26
N GLU A 165 -23.74 -6.07 12.44
CA GLU A 165 -22.82 -6.48 13.51
C GLU A 165 -23.09 -7.93 13.97
N ASP A 166 -24.34 -8.33 14.07
CA ASP A 166 -24.75 -9.69 14.44
C ASP A 166 -24.37 -10.72 13.36
N LEU A 167 -24.59 -10.36 12.09
CA LEU A 167 -24.14 -11.17 10.96
C LEU A 167 -22.62 -11.33 10.96
N LEU A 168 -21.88 -10.22 11.12
CA LEU A 168 -20.42 -10.26 11.16
C LEU A 168 -19.88 -11.06 12.35
N TYR A 169 -20.53 -10.97 13.50
CA TYR A 169 -20.18 -11.78 14.67
C TYR A 169 -20.44 -13.27 14.40
N ARG A 170 -21.60 -13.60 13.86
CA ARG A 170 -22.01 -15.00 13.64
C ARG A 170 -21.16 -15.72 12.59
N TRP A 171 -20.93 -15.09 11.44
CA TRP A 171 -20.32 -15.73 10.28
C TRP A 171 -18.82 -15.48 10.16
N TYR A 172 -18.35 -14.35 10.68
CA TYR A 172 -16.96 -13.89 10.52
C TYR A 172 -16.21 -13.74 11.84
N ARG A 173 -16.87 -14.03 12.98
CA ARG A 173 -16.28 -13.94 14.33
C ARG A 173 -15.75 -12.53 14.65
N ARG A 174 -16.34 -11.50 14.08
CA ARG A 174 -15.99 -10.12 14.37
C ARG A 174 -16.66 -9.66 15.67
N PRO A 175 -15.91 -9.14 16.68
CA PRO A 175 -16.51 -8.61 17.91
C PRO A 175 -17.47 -7.45 17.62
N ARG A 176 -18.56 -7.37 18.37
CA ARG A 176 -19.50 -6.25 18.33
C ARG A 176 -18.83 -4.98 18.90
N ARG A 177 -19.25 -3.80 18.44
CA ARG A 177 -18.67 -2.52 18.86
C ARG A 177 -18.85 -2.26 20.37
N SER A 178 -20.00 -2.67 20.96
CA SER A 178 -20.26 -2.55 22.40
C SER A 178 -19.23 -3.26 23.27
N THR A 179 -18.61 -4.33 22.77
CA THR A 179 -17.52 -5.06 23.44
C THR A 179 -16.17 -4.37 23.25
N LEU A 180 -15.99 -3.62 22.15
CA LEU A 180 -14.76 -2.87 21.87
C LEU A 180 -14.69 -1.54 22.65
N ASP A 181 -15.82 -0.88 22.86
CA ASP A 181 -15.91 0.36 23.65
C ASP A 181 -15.64 0.13 25.15
N GLN A 182 -15.91 -1.09 25.65
CA GLN A 182 -15.55 -1.51 27.01
C GLN A 182 -14.06 -1.82 27.20
N LEU A 183 -13.31 -2.01 26.10
CA LEU A 183 -11.87 -2.36 26.12
C LEU A 183 -10.93 -1.17 25.95
N GLY A 184 -11.42 0.04 26.01
CA GLY A 184 -10.59 1.24 26.07
C GLY A 184 -10.65 2.15 24.84
N SER A 185 -11.20 3.33 25.05
CA SER A 185 -11.22 4.44 24.09
C SER A 185 -9.82 5.01 23.89
N SER A 186 -9.12 4.57 22.86
CA SER A 186 -8.01 5.33 22.32
C SER A 186 -8.54 6.33 21.30
N ARG A 187 -8.37 7.62 21.58
CA ARG A 187 -8.71 8.73 20.70
C ARG A 187 -8.06 8.52 19.33
N VAL A 188 -8.87 8.24 18.32
CA VAL A 188 -8.41 8.26 16.93
C VAL A 188 -8.44 9.70 16.46
N ASP A 189 -7.26 10.21 16.11
CA ASP A 189 -7.03 11.58 15.67
C ASP A 189 -7.75 11.86 14.35
N ARG A 190 -8.45 13.00 14.27
CA ARG A 190 -9.29 13.42 13.13
C ARG A 190 -8.52 13.79 11.86
N SER A 191 -7.19 13.78 11.89
CA SER A 191 -6.34 14.13 10.74
C SER A 191 -6.29 13.04 9.65
N PHE A 192 -6.78 11.83 9.92
CA PHE A 192 -6.77 10.70 8.97
C PHE A 192 -7.78 10.83 7.82
N PHE A 193 -8.73 11.77 7.91
CA PHE A 193 -9.82 11.94 6.94
C PHE A 193 -9.45 12.68 5.66
N ALA A 194 -8.38 13.45 5.65
CA ALA A 194 -7.94 14.19 4.46
C ALA A 194 -7.33 13.29 3.36
N ALA A 195 -6.91 12.09 3.70
CA ALA A 195 -6.29 11.15 2.76
C ALA A 195 -7.27 10.15 2.11
N TRP A 196 -8.52 10.11 2.57
CA TRP A 196 -9.52 9.20 2.01
C TRP A 196 -10.34 9.89 0.92
N GLN A 197 -9.80 9.96 -0.29
CA GLN A 197 -10.60 10.28 -1.47
C GLN A 197 -11.29 9.00 -1.97
N PRO A 198 -12.62 8.93 -1.99
CA PRO A 198 -13.36 7.86 -2.63
C PRO A 198 -13.26 8.01 -4.14
N GLY A 199 -12.30 7.38 -4.75
CA GLY A 199 -12.01 7.46 -6.19
C GLY A 199 -10.84 6.57 -6.59
N ARG A 200 -10.17 5.97 -5.64
CA ARG A 200 -9.19 4.91 -5.93
C ARG A 200 -9.93 3.62 -6.21
N ASN A 201 -9.73 3.12 -7.43
CA ASN A 201 -10.25 1.84 -7.91
C ASN A 201 -10.18 0.74 -6.83
N ARG A 202 -11.31 0.45 -6.20
CA ARG A 202 -11.51 -0.72 -5.33
C ARG A 202 -12.11 -1.90 -6.08
N GLY A 203 -12.00 -1.91 -7.41
CA GLY A 203 -12.40 -3.05 -8.23
C GLY A 203 -11.44 -4.23 -8.15
N ASP A 204 -10.16 -3.95 -7.96
CA ASP A 204 -9.18 -4.96 -7.60
C ASP A 204 -9.07 -4.97 -6.08
N ALA A 205 -9.67 -5.97 -5.43
CA ALA A 205 -9.38 -6.28 -4.04
C ALA A 205 -7.85 -6.22 -3.89
N LEU A 206 -7.36 -5.42 -2.94
CA LEU A 206 -5.95 -5.28 -2.63
C LEU A 206 -5.31 -6.65 -2.69
N ARG A 207 -4.60 -6.93 -3.79
CA ARG A 207 -4.07 -8.24 -4.06
C ARG A 207 -2.80 -8.40 -3.27
N ARG A 208 -2.95 -8.97 -2.09
CA ARG A 208 -1.85 -9.25 -1.18
C ARG A 208 -1.39 -10.67 -1.43
N LEU A 209 -0.09 -10.86 -1.54
CA LEU A 209 0.50 -12.19 -1.51
C LEU A 209 0.25 -12.80 -0.14
N SER A 210 -0.52 -13.89 -0.12
CA SER A 210 -0.74 -14.67 1.10
C SER A 210 0.38 -15.71 1.22
N GLY A 211 0.97 -15.81 2.39
CA GLY A 211 2.00 -16.82 2.67
C GLY A 211 1.45 -18.25 2.63
N PRO A 212 2.33 -19.25 2.50
CA PRO A 212 1.93 -20.67 2.46
C PRO A 212 1.33 -21.09 3.79
N GLY A 213 0.04 -21.14 3.90
CA GLY A 213 -0.70 -21.53 5.12
C GLY A 213 -2.07 -20.87 5.24
N GLU A 214 -2.38 -19.85 4.45
CA GLU A 214 -3.68 -19.17 4.47
C GLU A 214 -4.73 -19.77 3.51
N SER A 215 -4.33 -20.64 2.58
CA SER A 215 -5.29 -21.42 1.79
C SER A 215 -5.85 -22.57 2.64
N LYS A 216 -6.97 -22.36 3.31
CA LYS A 216 -7.80 -23.45 3.80
C LYS A 216 -8.44 -24.17 2.61
N GLY A 217 -7.68 -25.06 1.99
CA GLY A 217 -8.21 -26.05 1.06
C GLY A 217 -8.97 -27.12 1.85
N GLN A 218 -10.26 -27.30 1.56
CA GLN A 218 -11.00 -28.49 1.88
C GLN A 218 -10.35 -29.69 1.19
N GLY A 219 -9.97 -30.68 1.97
CA GLY A 219 -9.53 -31.98 1.48
C GLY A 219 -9.33 -32.92 2.65
N GLY A 220 -10.32 -33.74 2.96
CA GLY A 220 -10.27 -34.77 3.98
C GLY A 220 -9.23 -35.83 3.63
N GLY A 221 -8.47 -36.24 4.63
CA GLY A 221 -7.56 -37.37 4.59
C GLY A 221 -7.21 -37.78 6.02
N LEU A 222 -7.90 -38.77 6.54
CA LEU A 222 -7.53 -39.50 7.77
C LEU A 222 -6.18 -40.17 7.52
N LEU A 223 -5.10 -39.65 8.04
CA LEU A 223 -3.89 -40.42 8.34
C LEU A 223 -3.13 -39.73 9.48
N GLY A 224 -2.79 -40.50 10.50
CA GLY A 224 -2.27 -40.09 11.79
C GLY A 224 -1.20 -38.99 11.77
N LYS A 225 -1.54 -37.83 12.29
CA LYS A 225 -0.59 -36.77 12.60
C LYS A 225 0.26 -37.22 13.79
N LYS A 226 1.47 -37.73 13.54
CA LYS A 226 2.54 -37.68 14.54
C LYS A 226 2.69 -36.20 14.96
N ARG A 227 2.39 -35.88 16.22
CA ARG A 227 2.64 -34.58 16.82
C ARG A 227 4.15 -34.35 16.82
N LEU A 228 4.65 -33.68 15.79
CA LEU A 228 5.99 -33.09 15.78
C LEU A 228 6.08 -32.09 16.93
N SER A 229 7.24 -32.02 17.61
CA SER A 229 7.46 -31.05 18.67
C SER A 229 7.26 -29.61 18.13
N PRO A 230 6.85 -28.63 18.94
CA PRO A 230 6.64 -27.26 18.51
C PRO A 230 7.84 -26.65 17.76
N PHE A 231 9.05 -27.05 18.14
CA PHE A 231 10.31 -26.64 17.51
C PHE A 231 10.44 -27.12 16.04
N TRP A 232 10.07 -28.38 15.74
CA TRP A 232 10.09 -28.91 14.38
C TRP A 232 8.98 -28.29 13.50
N GLN A 233 7.83 -28.00 14.08
CA GLN A 233 6.75 -27.32 13.36
C GLN A 233 7.16 -25.90 12.93
N THR A 234 7.87 -25.16 13.78
CA THR A 234 8.35 -23.81 13.48
C THR A 234 9.40 -23.83 12.37
N LYS A 235 10.40 -24.73 12.43
CA LYS A 235 11.42 -24.86 11.37
C LYS A 235 10.82 -25.26 10.02
N THR A 236 9.84 -26.15 10.03
CA THR A 236 9.17 -26.56 8.79
C THR A 236 8.38 -25.40 8.18
N ARG A 237 7.68 -24.62 9.00
CA ARG A 237 6.92 -23.42 8.57
C ARG A 237 7.83 -22.36 8.00
N GLU A 238 8.96 -22.09 8.64
CA GLU A 238 9.96 -21.14 8.15
C GLU A 238 10.56 -21.55 6.79
N ARG A 239 10.90 -22.82 6.63
CA ARG A 239 11.40 -23.34 5.34
C ARG A 239 10.37 -23.18 4.23
N VAL A 240 9.12 -23.51 4.51
CA VAL A 240 8.00 -23.38 3.55
C VAL A 240 7.79 -21.91 3.16
N LEU A 241 7.90 -20.97 4.11
CA LEU A 241 7.80 -19.54 3.84
C LEU A 241 8.96 -19.07 2.94
N ARG A 242 10.20 -19.46 3.23
CA ARG A 242 11.37 -19.12 2.40
C ARG A 242 11.24 -19.68 0.98
N ASP A 243 10.86 -20.96 0.86
CA ASP A 243 10.65 -21.61 -0.44
C ASP A 243 9.53 -20.89 -1.24
N TYR A 244 8.49 -20.39 -0.57
CA TYR A 244 7.42 -19.60 -1.19
C TYR A 244 7.92 -18.23 -1.65
N VAL A 245 8.63 -17.49 -0.80
CA VAL A 245 9.16 -16.16 -1.13
C VAL A 245 10.17 -16.27 -2.29
N GLU A 246 11.10 -17.22 -2.25
CA GLU A 246 12.01 -17.49 -3.38
C GLU A 246 11.24 -17.90 -4.64
N GLY A 247 10.19 -18.69 -4.48
CA GLY A 247 9.30 -19.07 -5.58
C GLY A 247 8.62 -17.90 -6.25
N CYS A 248 8.21 -16.88 -5.52
CA CYS A 248 7.51 -15.70 -6.05
C CYS A 248 8.49 -14.65 -6.57
N PHE A 249 9.50 -14.28 -5.77
CA PHE A 249 10.35 -13.11 -6.02
C PHE A 249 11.72 -13.46 -6.65
N GLY A 250 12.12 -14.72 -6.62
CA GLY A 250 13.39 -15.19 -7.13
C GLY A 250 14.40 -15.53 -6.04
N ALA A 251 15.54 -16.08 -6.45
CA ALA A 251 16.60 -16.55 -5.56
C ALA A 251 17.18 -15.41 -4.70
N SER A 252 17.60 -15.74 -3.47
CA SER A 252 18.25 -14.78 -2.58
C SER A 252 19.62 -14.34 -3.13
N LEU A 253 19.93 -13.04 -2.97
CA LEU A 253 21.24 -12.47 -3.25
C LEU A 253 22.30 -12.88 -2.22
N LEU A 254 21.84 -13.12 -0.98
CA LEU A 254 22.71 -13.46 0.13
C LEU A 254 22.78 -14.98 0.30
N SER A 255 23.92 -15.47 0.71
CA SER A 255 24.07 -16.84 1.16
C SER A 255 23.20 -17.07 2.43
N PRO A 256 22.82 -18.32 2.74
CA PRO A 256 22.02 -18.60 3.94
C PRO A 256 22.69 -18.13 5.23
N GLY A 257 24.01 -18.14 5.32
CA GLY A 257 24.78 -17.64 6.47
C GLY A 257 24.70 -16.11 6.61
N GLU A 258 24.94 -15.39 5.51
CA GLU A 258 24.83 -13.92 5.49
C GLU A 258 23.39 -13.45 5.77
N LEU A 259 22.40 -14.15 5.23
CA LEU A 259 21.01 -13.84 5.50
C LEU A 259 20.64 -14.02 6.97
N ALA A 260 21.11 -15.11 7.59
CA ALA A 260 20.92 -15.35 9.02
C ALA A 260 21.58 -14.28 9.88
N GLN A 261 22.78 -13.83 9.52
CA GLN A 261 23.48 -12.74 10.19
C GLN A 261 22.68 -11.43 10.05
N ALA A 262 22.24 -11.07 8.83
CA ALA A 262 21.44 -9.89 8.58
C ALA A 262 20.13 -9.90 9.41
N GLU A 263 19.44 -11.05 9.47
CA GLU A 263 18.23 -11.20 10.29
C GLU A 263 18.51 -11.04 11.79
N GLN A 264 19.64 -11.56 12.28
CA GLN A 264 20.03 -11.41 13.67
C GLN A 264 20.32 -9.95 14.04
N GLU A 265 20.92 -9.18 13.14
CA GLU A 265 21.24 -7.77 13.33
C GLU A 265 19.99 -6.87 13.20
N LEU A 266 19.16 -7.12 12.19
CA LEU A 266 18.11 -6.21 11.77
C LEU A 266 16.73 -6.56 12.35
N CYS A 267 16.41 -7.85 12.50
CA CYS A 267 15.11 -8.28 13.02
C CYS A 267 15.07 -8.26 14.55
N THR A 268 15.25 -7.08 15.13
CA THR A 268 15.30 -6.83 16.57
C THR A 268 14.19 -5.88 17.01
N GLY A 269 13.91 -5.78 18.31
CA GLY A 269 12.86 -4.90 18.84
C GLY A 269 11.48 -5.23 18.27
N ASP A 270 10.85 -4.26 17.64
CA ASP A 270 9.52 -4.37 17.05
C ASP A 270 9.49 -5.32 15.82
N HIS A 271 10.66 -5.69 15.29
CA HIS A 271 10.80 -6.60 14.15
C HIS A 271 11.25 -8.02 14.52
N ARG A 272 11.30 -8.39 15.80
CA ARG A 272 11.89 -9.63 16.31
C ARG A 272 11.41 -10.91 15.63
N ASN A 273 10.16 -10.94 15.17
CA ASN A 273 9.57 -12.12 14.53
C ASN A 273 9.52 -12.01 13.00
N CYS A 274 10.17 -11.00 12.43
CA CYS A 274 10.24 -10.80 10.99
C CYS A 274 11.41 -11.58 10.39
N ARG A 275 11.38 -11.72 9.06
CA ARG A 275 12.44 -12.29 8.22
C ARG A 275 12.78 -11.33 7.10
N LEU A 276 13.92 -11.56 6.47
CA LEU A 276 14.40 -10.77 5.35
C LEU A 276 14.64 -11.64 4.11
N HIS A 277 14.44 -11.04 2.95
CA HIS A 277 14.79 -11.65 1.68
C HIS A 277 15.30 -10.57 0.72
N PHE A 278 16.54 -10.72 0.23
CA PHE A 278 17.14 -9.81 -0.73
C PHE A 278 17.24 -10.51 -2.07
N THR A 279 16.76 -9.91 -3.16
CA THR A 279 16.74 -10.56 -4.47
C THR A 279 16.92 -9.57 -5.63
N LYS A 280 17.51 -10.05 -6.75
CA LYS A 280 17.50 -9.36 -8.06
C LYS A 280 16.44 -9.98 -9.01
N GLY A 281 15.57 -10.84 -8.50
CA GLY A 281 14.57 -11.51 -9.32
C GLY A 281 15.11 -12.66 -10.18
N ALA A 282 16.33 -13.16 -9.89
CA ALA A 282 16.91 -14.27 -10.63
C ALA A 282 16.01 -15.52 -10.52
N PRO A 283 15.84 -16.29 -11.60
CA PRO A 283 15.03 -17.50 -11.56
C PRO A 283 15.61 -18.50 -10.56
N THR A 284 14.74 -19.06 -9.73
CA THR A 284 15.15 -20.16 -8.84
C THR A 284 15.24 -21.45 -9.64
N SER A 285 16.21 -22.31 -9.30
CA SER A 285 16.37 -23.65 -9.88
C SER A 285 15.24 -24.61 -9.51
N ARG A 286 14.40 -24.25 -8.55
CA ARG A 286 13.27 -25.06 -8.09
C ARG A 286 12.06 -24.87 -9.01
N LEU A 287 11.37 -25.97 -9.30
CA LEU A 287 10.11 -25.95 -10.04
C LEU A 287 9.06 -25.11 -9.31
N VAL A 288 8.69 -23.98 -9.91
CA VAL A 288 7.65 -23.08 -9.40
C VAL A 288 6.29 -23.66 -9.76
N LYS A 289 5.53 -24.12 -8.75
CA LYS A 289 4.20 -24.74 -8.93
C LYS A 289 3.13 -23.98 -8.14
N GLY A 290 1.88 -24.07 -8.60
CA GLY A 290 0.72 -23.58 -7.88
C GLY A 290 0.68 -22.05 -7.70
N ALA A 291 0.56 -21.60 -6.46
CA ALA A 291 0.40 -20.18 -6.12
C ALA A 291 1.55 -19.29 -6.63
N CYS A 292 2.80 -19.73 -6.48
CA CYS A 292 3.95 -18.96 -6.97
C CYS A 292 3.98 -18.78 -8.49
N ALA A 293 3.56 -19.80 -9.27
CA ALA A 293 3.48 -19.69 -10.72
C ALA A 293 2.44 -18.66 -11.13
N ARG A 294 1.31 -18.63 -10.43
CA ARG A 294 0.24 -17.66 -10.65
C ARG A 294 0.70 -16.23 -10.32
N GLU A 295 1.39 -16.05 -9.19
CA GLU A 295 1.91 -14.73 -8.82
C GLU A 295 2.98 -14.22 -9.82
N ARG A 296 3.87 -15.08 -10.29
CA ARG A 296 4.84 -14.71 -11.35
C ARG A 296 4.16 -14.31 -12.66
N ALA A 297 3.12 -15.02 -13.06
CA ALA A 297 2.36 -14.66 -14.26
C ALA A 297 1.74 -13.25 -14.14
N LEU A 298 1.32 -12.86 -12.94
CA LEU A 298 0.80 -11.53 -12.69
C LEU A 298 1.87 -10.46 -12.67
N PHE A 299 3.05 -10.74 -12.12
CA PHE A 299 4.18 -9.84 -12.21
C PHE A 299 4.60 -9.60 -13.67
N GLU A 300 4.58 -10.65 -14.49
CA GLU A 300 4.86 -10.49 -15.91
C GLU A 300 3.78 -9.67 -16.64
N LEU A 301 2.50 -9.88 -16.32
CA LEU A 301 1.42 -9.06 -16.86
C LEU A 301 1.56 -7.59 -16.43
N GLN A 302 1.94 -7.34 -15.16
CA GLN A 302 2.16 -5.98 -14.67
C GLN A 302 3.35 -5.32 -15.36
N ARG A 303 4.43 -6.05 -15.58
CA ARG A 303 5.59 -5.59 -16.36
C ARG A 303 5.17 -5.10 -17.75
N GLN A 304 4.35 -5.87 -18.45
CA GLN A 304 3.83 -5.49 -19.77
C GLN A 304 3.01 -4.20 -19.70
N LYS A 305 2.15 -4.05 -18.68
CA LYS A 305 1.38 -2.82 -18.44
C LYS A 305 2.28 -1.61 -18.16
N ASN A 306 3.30 -1.77 -17.30
CA ASN A 306 4.24 -0.70 -16.99
C ASN A 306 4.96 -0.20 -18.24
N ARG A 307 5.43 -1.11 -19.11
CA ARG A 307 6.06 -0.75 -20.38
C ARG A 307 5.10 -0.07 -21.33
N ALA A 308 3.89 -0.62 -21.51
CA ALA A 308 2.88 -0.03 -22.38
C ALA A 308 2.54 1.40 -21.95
N TYR A 309 2.34 1.61 -20.63
CA TYR A 309 2.07 2.92 -20.06
C TYR A 309 3.21 3.93 -20.33
N PHE A 310 4.46 3.49 -20.14
CA PHE A 310 5.62 4.35 -20.41
C PHE A 310 5.73 4.70 -21.90
N GLU A 311 5.56 3.74 -22.80
CA GLU A 311 5.60 3.98 -24.25
C GLU A 311 4.49 4.92 -24.72
N GLU A 312 3.28 4.81 -24.17
CA GLU A 312 2.16 5.73 -24.45
C GLU A 312 2.48 7.17 -24.05
N HIS A 313 3.18 7.38 -22.91
CA HIS A 313 3.51 8.70 -22.39
C HIS A 313 4.98 9.14 -22.67
N LYS A 314 5.68 8.42 -23.52
CA LYS A 314 7.12 8.57 -23.79
C LYS A 314 7.57 9.99 -24.11
N GLY A 315 6.77 10.73 -24.87
CA GLY A 315 7.08 12.13 -25.22
C GLY A 315 7.16 13.04 -23.99
N GLN A 316 6.20 12.90 -23.08
CA GLN A 316 6.15 13.68 -21.83
C GLN A 316 7.31 13.33 -20.90
N TYR A 317 7.57 12.02 -20.74
CA TYR A 317 8.67 11.54 -19.90
C TYR A 317 10.04 11.94 -20.44
N ARG A 318 10.27 11.89 -21.76
CA ARG A 318 11.52 12.37 -22.35
C ARG A 318 11.78 13.85 -22.05
N LEU A 319 10.76 14.69 -22.19
CA LEU A 319 10.89 16.12 -21.85
C LEU A 319 11.21 16.32 -20.37
N ALA A 320 10.54 15.58 -19.49
CA ALA A 320 10.79 15.61 -18.05
C ALA A 320 12.22 15.15 -17.70
N MET A 321 12.71 14.07 -18.35
CA MET A 321 14.07 13.57 -18.19
C MET A 321 15.12 14.63 -18.57
N VAL A 322 14.97 15.29 -19.72
CA VAL A 322 15.88 16.35 -20.15
C VAL A 322 15.90 17.50 -19.14
N ARG A 323 14.71 17.95 -18.70
CA ARG A 323 14.61 19.03 -17.70
C ARG A 323 15.25 18.64 -16.36
N LEU A 324 15.03 17.44 -15.90
CA LEU A 324 15.60 16.95 -14.65
C LEU A 324 17.12 16.82 -14.76
N SER A 325 17.65 16.26 -15.85
CA SER A 325 19.09 16.17 -16.09
C SER A 325 19.76 17.53 -16.13
N GLN A 326 19.17 18.50 -16.83
CA GLN A 326 19.68 19.86 -16.87
C GLN A 326 19.69 20.54 -15.49
N ALA A 327 18.61 20.34 -14.70
CA ALA A 327 18.54 20.85 -13.33
C ALA A 327 19.60 20.21 -12.42
N LEU A 328 19.82 18.91 -12.55
CA LEU A 328 20.85 18.19 -11.81
C LEU A 328 22.26 18.66 -12.19
N GLU A 329 22.57 18.78 -13.49
CA GLU A 329 23.85 19.27 -13.97
C GLU A 329 24.14 20.69 -13.47
N ASN A 330 23.15 21.60 -13.58
CA ASN A 330 23.28 22.96 -13.07
C ASN A 330 23.54 22.97 -11.55
N THR A 331 22.81 22.15 -10.78
CA THR A 331 23.01 22.06 -9.33
C THR A 331 24.38 21.52 -8.96
N LEU A 332 24.86 20.50 -9.69
CA LEU A 332 26.20 19.92 -9.48
C LEU A 332 27.31 20.91 -9.87
N LEU A 333 27.11 21.69 -10.94
CA LEU A 333 28.04 22.75 -11.35
C LEU A 333 28.12 23.86 -10.31
N LEU A 334 26.95 24.29 -9.76
CA LEU A 334 26.89 25.28 -8.69
C LEU A 334 27.55 24.78 -7.39
N GLN A 335 27.50 23.50 -7.09
CA GLN A 335 28.20 22.92 -5.94
C GLN A 335 29.73 22.81 -6.12
N ARG A 336 30.24 22.95 -7.34
CA ARG A 336 31.67 23.13 -7.63
C ARG A 336 32.16 24.56 -7.37
N GLU A 337 31.24 25.47 -7.00
CA GLU A 337 31.63 26.81 -6.62
C GLU A 337 32.52 26.83 -5.38
N GLU A 338 33.57 27.58 -5.50
CA GLU A 338 34.67 27.74 -4.59
C GLU A 338 34.19 28.17 -3.20
N ASP A 339 34.41 27.31 -2.21
CA ASP A 339 34.15 27.66 -0.81
C ASP A 339 35.29 28.54 -0.30
N ASP A 340 35.00 29.83 -0.07
CA ASP A 340 35.93 30.79 0.47
C ASP A 340 36.14 30.57 1.97
N SER A 341 37.08 29.66 2.33
CA SER A 341 37.41 29.41 3.73
C SER A 341 38.31 30.50 4.32
N SER A 342 38.04 30.94 5.55
CA SER A 342 38.91 31.82 6.31
C SER A 342 40.26 31.16 6.56
N SER A 343 41.37 31.82 6.19
CA SER A 343 42.73 31.29 6.27
C SER A 343 43.70 32.33 6.84
N ARG A 344 44.89 31.86 7.25
CA ARG A 344 46.00 32.72 7.66
C ARG A 344 46.84 33.23 6.49
N TRP A 345 46.58 32.78 5.28
CA TRP A 345 47.27 33.12 4.06
C TRP A 345 46.35 32.93 2.84
N GLY A 346 46.54 33.72 1.81
CA GLY A 346 45.68 33.76 0.63
C GLY A 346 45.32 35.20 0.18
N ARG A 347 44.12 35.40 -0.31
CA ARG A 347 43.62 36.72 -0.70
C ARG A 347 43.09 37.48 0.53
N LEU A 348 43.64 38.66 0.80
CA LEU A 348 43.21 39.51 1.91
C LEU A 348 41.72 39.85 1.79
N ARG A 349 40.97 39.67 2.89
CA ARG A 349 39.57 40.07 2.99
C ARG A 349 39.45 41.50 3.48
N PRO A 350 39.12 42.50 2.62
CA PRO A 350 39.14 43.91 3.02
C PRO A 350 38.27 44.23 4.23
N GLN A 351 37.13 43.52 4.36
CA GLN A 351 36.16 43.71 5.42
C GLN A 351 36.66 43.25 6.82
N THR A 352 37.62 42.33 6.87
CA THR A 352 38.18 41.79 8.13
C THR A 352 39.65 42.12 8.33
N ALA A 353 40.29 42.82 7.37
CA ALA A 353 41.70 43.18 7.43
C ALA A 353 42.07 44.00 8.68
N TRP A 354 41.18 44.89 9.16
CA TRP A 354 41.35 45.66 10.38
C TRP A 354 41.47 44.80 11.63
N ARG A 355 40.88 43.61 11.66
CA ARG A 355 40.97 42.70 12.79
C ARG A 355 42.39 42.12 12.95
N GLY A 356 43.08 41.92 11.83
CA GLY A 356 44.46 41.49 11.85
C GLY A 356 45.37 42.53 12.50
N ALA A 357 45.14 43.82 12.17
CA ALA A 357 45.94 44.94 12.69
C ALA A 357 45.56 45.30 14.12
N ALA A 358 44.26 45.30 14.47
CA ALA A 358 43.76 45.78 15.75
C ALA A 358 43.65 44.69 16.82
N LEU A 359 43.36 43.41 16.42
CA LEU A 359 43.06 42.30 17.34
C LEU A 359 44.06 41.16 17.22
N GLY A 360 45.05 41.23 16.32
CA GLY A 360 46.02 40.15 16.09
C GLY A 360 45.41 38.85 15.51
N GLU A 361 44.18 38.92 14.94
CA GLU A 361 43.52 37.75 14.35
C GLU A 361 44.24 37.34 13.07
N GLY A 362 44.83 36.16 13.03
CA GLY A 362 45.56 35.66 11.86
C GLY A 362 44.67 35.19 10.67
N GLN A 363 43.35 35.03 10.87
CA GLN A 363 42.42 34.47 9.85
C GLN A 363 41.75 35.58 9.04
N ILE A 364 42.48 36.50 8.49
CA ILE A 364 41.99 37.64 7.70
C ILE A 364 42.07 37.45 6.18
N PHE A 365 42.56 36.28 5.75
CA PHE A 365 42.67 35.92 4.36
C PHE A 365 41.59 34.93 3.96
N THR A 366 41.17 34.93 2.72
CA THR A 366 40.38 33.90 2.08
C THR A 366 41.27 33.03 1.23
N ARG A 367 41.14 31.71 1.42
CA ARG A 367 41.71 30.72 0.52
C ARG A 367 40.57 30.08 -0.25
N ARG A 368 40.61 30.15 -1.56
CA ARG A 368 39.76 29.35 -2.42
C ARG A 368 40.17 27.87 -2.25
N GLN A 369 39.35 27.08 -1.66
CA GLN A 369 39.46 25.64 -1.68
C GLN A 369 38.43 25.13 -2.68
N THR A 370 38.92 24.62 -3.81
CA THR A 370 38.09 23.80 -4.70
C THR A 370 37.85 22.48 -3.94
N ARG A 371 36.79 22.43 -3.18
CA ARG A 371 36.34 21.19 -2.59
C ARG A 371 35.66 20.45 -3.73
N GLU A 372 36.33 19.43 -4.27
CA GLU A 372 35.64 18.49 -5.16
C GLU A 372 34.51 17.88 -4.33
N PRO A 373 33.23 18.14 -4.68
CA PRO A 373 32.15 17.48 -4.01
C PRO A 373 32.34 15.98 -4.23
N GLY A 374 32.51 15.22 -3.15
CA GLY A 374 32.65 13.77 -3.24
C GLY A 374 31.54 13.18 -4.10
N GLU A 375 31.79 12.05 -4.73
CA GLU A 375 30.81 11.37 -5.58
C GLU A 375 29.45 11.26 -4.87
N LEU A 376 28.38 11.57 -5.59
CA LEU A 376 27.02 11.42 -5.12
C LEU A 376 26.48 10.04 -5.51
N TRP A 377 26.05 9.27 -4.55
CA TRP A 377 25.42 7.96 -4.74
C TRP A 377 23.92 8.06 -4.41
N VAL A 378 23.07 7.61 -5.30
CA VAL A 378 21.62 7.72 -5.13
C VAL A 378 21.00 6.33 -5.03
N ASP A 379 20.17 6.15 -4.02
CA ASP A 379 19.31 4.98 -3.84
C ASP A 379 17.85 5.39 -3.99
N LEU A 380 17.12 4.71 -4.85
CA LEU A 380 15.70 4.88 -5.03
C LEU A 380 14.98 3.66 -4.46
N LEU A 381 14.17 3.86 -3.43
CA LEU A 381 13.41 2.82 -2.76
C LEU A 381 11.92 3.01 -3.01
N LEU A 382 11.31 2.03 -3.68
CA LEU A 382 9.90 2.05 -4.07
C LEU A 382 9.09 1.22 -3.08
N ASP A 383 7.98 1.75 -2.64
CA ASP A 383 6.99 0.97 -1.91
C ASP A 383 6.30 -0.02 -2.84
N GLY A 384 6.52 -1.31 -2.61
CA GLY A 384 5.92 -2.41 -3.36
C GLY A 384 4.71 -3.02 -2.64
N SER A 385 4.08 -2.31 -1.72
CA SER A 385 2.88 -2.81 -1.04
C SER A 385 1.64 -2.76 -1.91
N ALA A 386 0.64 -3.56 -1.55
CA ALA A 386 -0.61 -3.64 -2.30
C ALA A 386 -1.43 -2.33 -2.33
N SER A 387 -1.11 -1.34 -1.49
CA SER A 387 -1.71 0.00 -1.57
C SER A 387 -1.38 0.70 -2.89
N GLN A 388 -0.27 0.34 -3.53
CA GLN A 388 0.19 0.90 -4.80
C GLN A 388 -0.47 0.28 -6.04
N ASN A 389 -1.37 -0.71 -5.91
CA ASN A 389 -1.99 -1.42 -7.03
C ASN A 389 -2.66 -0.54 -8.09
N GLY A 390 -3.13 0.64 -7.76
CA GLY A 390 -3.74 1.56 -8.74
C GLY A 390 -2.76 2.55 -9.37
N GLN A 391 -1.47 2.52 -9.02
CA GLN A 391 -0.46 3.51 -9.45
C GLN A 391 0.86 2.88 -9.88
N GLN A 392 0.89 1.56 -10.05
CA GLN A 392 2.12 0.81 -10.36
C GLN A 392 2.80 1.29 -11.64
N GLU A 393 2.02 1.53 -12.68
CA GLU A 393 2.51 1.99 -13.98
C GLU A 393 3.16 3.36 -13.87
N ASN A 394 2.52 4.27 -13.16
CA ASN A 394 3.04 5.63 -12.95
C ASN A 394 4.29 5.61 -12.07
N LEU A 395 4.29 4.82 -10.98
CA LEU A 395 5.43 4.72 -10.08
C LEU A 395 6.65 4.10 -10.77
N ALA A 396 6.45 3.05 -11.58
CA ALA A 396 7.50 2.44 -12.39
C ALA A 396 8.07 3.44 -13.42
N ALA A 397 7.21 4.22 -14.09
CA ALA A 397 7.62 5.22 -15.06
C ALA A 397 8.39 6.38 -14.40
N GLN A 398 7.97 6.85 -13.22
CA GLN A 398 8.68 7.87 -12.45
C GLN A 398 10.05 7.35 -11.96
N ALA A 399 10.11 6.14 -11.45
CA ALA A 399 11.37 5.52 -11.03
C ALA A 399 12.36 5.38 -12.19
N TYR A 400 11.86 4.95 -13.36
CA TYR A 400 12.66 4.89 -14.58
C TYR A 400 13.17 6.28 -15.00
N LEU A 401 12.28 7.30 -14.98
CA LEU A 401 12.64 8.68 -15.31
C LEU A 401 13.77 9.19 -14.41
N ILE A 402 13.64 9.03 -13.09
CA ILE A 402 14.65 9.47 -12.12
C ILE A 402 15.97 8.73 -12.37
N ALA A 403 15.92 7.40 -12.48
CA ALA A 403 17.12 6.58 -12.66
C ALA A 403 17.85 6.89 -13.98
N ALA A 404 17.12 7.06 -15.08
CA ALA A 404 17.71 7.41 -16.37
C ALA A 404 18.30 8.82 -16.36
N SER A 405 17.62 9.81 -15.74
CA SER A 405 18.14 11.18 -15.62
C SER A 405 19.43 11.24 -14.81
N LEU A 406 19.50 10.51 -13.70
CA LEU A 406 20.72 10.37 -12.89
C LEU A 406 21.83 9.66 -13.66
N GLY A 407 21.50 8.62 -14.43
CA GLY A 407 22.43 7.89 -15.27
C GLY A 407 23.03 8.78 -16.38
N TRP A 408 22.26 9.68 -16.98
CA TRP A 408 22.78 10.67 -17.95
C TRP A 408 23.77 11.64 -17.31
N CYS A 409 23.55 12.03 -16.06
CA CYS A 409 24.49 12.83 -15.28
C CYS A 409 25.67 12.03 -14.70
N GLN A 410 25.82 10.75 -15.08
CA GLN A 410 26.84 9.83 -14.57
C GLN A 410 26.81 9.63 -13.04
N ILE A 411 25.67 9.86 -12.41
CA ILE A 411 25.46 9.63 -10.99
C ILE A 411 25.11 8.14 -10.79
N PRO A 412 25.87 7.40 -9.97
CA PRO A 412 25.53 6.02 -9.64
C PRO A 412 24.17 5.95 -8.94
N VAL A 413 23.26 5.12 -9.50
CA VAL A 413 21.92 4.96 -8.93
C VAL A 413 21.56 3.48 -8.80
N ARG A 414 21.04 3.11 -7.62
CA ARG A 414 20.42 1.81 -7.37
C ARG A 414 18.93 1.99 -7.19
N VAL A 415 18.16 1.12 -7.81
CA VAL A 415 16.68 1.12 -7.73
C VAL A 415 16.23 -0.19 -7.11
N SER A 416 15.46 -0.08 -6.03
CA SER A 416 14.94 -1.22 -5.27
C SER A 416 13.48 -0.99 -4.91
N SER A 417 12.74 -2.06 -4.65
CA SER A 417 11.44 -1.99 -3.99
C SER A 417 11.41 -2.86 -2.75
N PHE A 418 10.46 -2.58 -1.87
CA PHE A 418 10.20 -3.40 -0.70
C PHE A 418 8.73 -3.77 -0.59
N CYS A 419 8.45 -4.96 -0.08
CA CYS A 419 7.13 -5.39 0.37
C CYS A 419 7.29 -6.42 1.49
N SER A 420 6.20 -6.74 2.18
CA SER A 420 6.19 -7.72 3.28
C SER A 420 5.17 -8.82 3.01
N VAL A 421 5.56 -10.08 3.16
CA VAL A 421 4.73 -11.25 2.93
C VAL A 421 4.85 -12.20 4.11
N SER A 422 3.76 -12.35 4.87
CA SER A 422 3.72 -13.23 6.07
C SER A 422 4.90 -13.01 7.03
N GLY A 423 5.24 -11.73 7.27
CA GLY A 423 6.34 -11.34 8.15
C GLY A 423 7.74 -11.48 7.53
N CYS A 424 7.85 -11.76 6.24
CA CYS A 424 9.11 -11.70 5.50
C CYS A 424 9.15 -10.41 4.68
N THR A 425 10.03 -9.49 5.02
CA THR A 425 10.26 -8.26 4.23
C THR A 425 11.22 -8.58 3.09
N VAL A 426 10.73 -8.38 1.87
CA VAL A 426 11.45 -8.63 0.62
C VAL A 426 11.99 -7.30 0.11
N LEU A 427 13.30 -7.21 -0.10
CA LEU A 427 13.95 -6.15 -0.86
C LEU A 427 14.33 -6.69 -2.25
N ARG A 428 13.73 -6.10 -3.29
CA ARG A 428 14.01 -6.47 -4.68
C ARG A 428 14.78 -5.37 -5.37
N VAL A 429 16.01 -5.68 -5.82
CA VAL A 429 16.88 -4.75 -6.55
C VAL A 429 16.66 -4.95 -8.05
N TYR A 430 16.23 -3.89 -8.74
CA TYR A 430 16.02 -3.87 -10.20
C TYR A 430 17.28 -3.42 -10.94
N ARG A 431 17.95 -2.42 -10.40
CA ARG A 431 19.20 -1.86 -10.93
C ARG A 431 20.17 -1.66 -9.78
N ASP A 432 21.42 -2.02 -9.99
CA ASP A 432 22.52 -1.73 -9.06
C ASP A 432 23.43 -0.65 -9.66
N TYR A 433 24.30 -0.04 -8.88
CA TYR A 433 25.17 1.05 -9.29
C TYR A 433 26.05 0.72 -10.50
N GLN A 434 26.49 -0.54 -10.61
CA GLN A 434 27.35 -1.00 -11.70
C GLN A 434 26.58 -1.52 -12.93
N ASP A 435 25.26 -1.65 -12.83
CA ASP A 435 24.41 -2.20 -13.88
C ASP A 435 24.13 -1.12 -14.95
N LYS A 436 25.05 -0.88 -15.87
CA LYS A 436 24.85 0.05 -16.99
C LYS A 436 23.91 -0.58 -18.04
N GLY A 437 22.89 0.18 -18.47
CA GLY A 437 21.98 -0.23 -19.55
C GLY A 437 20.85 -1.18 -19.14
N THR A 438 20.60 -1.39 -17.84
CA THR A 438 19.55 -2.30 -17.34
C THR A 438 18.34 -1.57 -16.80
N ASP A 439 18.15 -0.30 -17.14
CA ASP A 439 17.05 0.54 -16.64
C ASP A 439 15.67 -0.06 -16.94
N GLU A 440 15.54 -0.84 -18.00
CA GLU A 440 14.30 -1.52 -18.36
C GLU A 440 13.80 -2.53 -17.30
N LYS A 441 14.71 -3.05 -16.44
CA LYS A 441 14.31 -3.93 -15.32
C LYS A 441 13.47 -3.20 -14.27
N ILE A 442 13.48 -1.86 -14.25
CA ILE A 442 12.63 -1.07 -13.36
C ILE A 442 11.14 -1.32 -13.66
N PHE A 443 10.81 -1.63 -14.92
CA PHE A 443 9.44 -2.01 -15.31
C PHE A 443 9.00 -3.38 -14.75
N ASP A 444 9.91 -4.19 -14.20
CA ASP A 444 9.56 -5.40 -13.45
C ASP A 444 8.95 -5.09 -12.07
N TYR A 445 8.83 -3.81 -11.71
CA TYR A 445 8.15 -3.37 -10.51
C TYR A 445 6.69 -3.87 -10.50
N ALA A 446 6.30 -4.47 -9.39
CA ALA A 446 4.94 -4.91 -9.14
C ALA A 446 4.63 -4.80 -7.64
N ALA A 447 3.48 -4.26 -7.32
CA ALA A 447 3.01 -4.15 -5.95
C ALA A 447 2.44 -5.48 -5.46
N ALA A 448 2.85 -5.89 -4.25
CA ALA A 448 2.44 -7.14 -3.64
C ALA A 448 2.58 -7.06 -2.10
N GLY A 449 1.79 -7.83 -1.37
CA GLY A 449 1.94 -7.96 0.08
C GLY A 449 1.61 -6.69 0.88
N TRP A 450 2.24 -6.62 2.03
CA TRP A 450 2.12 -5.53 3.01
C TRP A 450 3.34 -4.62 2.96
N ASN A 451 3.41 -3.61 3.83
CA ASN A 451 4.60 -2.77 3.97
C ASN A 451 5.01 -2.64 5.45
N ARG A 452 6.27 -3.01 5.71
CA ARG A 452 6.94 -2.80 6.99
C ARG A 452 8.08 -1.83 6.81
N ASP A 453 7.72 -0.55 6.67
CA ASP A 453 8.60 0.54 6.25
C ASP A 453 9.86 0.65 7.13
N GLY A 454 9.72 0.56 8.46
CA GLY A 454 10.85 0.64 9.36
C GLY A 454 11.89 -0.47 9.11
N LEU A 455 11.44 -1.73 8.95
CA LEU A 455 12.37 -2.83 8.64
C LEU A 455 12.97 -2.69 7.24
N ALA A 456 12.21 -2.20 6.27
CA ALA A 456 12.71 -1.95 4.92
C ALA A 456 13.80 -0.86 4.92
N LEU A 457 13.59 0.26 5.63
CA LEU A 457 14.59 1.31 5.80
C LEU A 457 15.84 0.80 6.52
N ARG A 458 15.68 0.02 7.59
CA ARG A 458 16.80 -0.61 8.32
C ARG A 458 17.59 -1.55 7.43
N ALA A 459 16.91 -2.39 6.64
CA ALA A 459 17.54 -3.32 5.70
C ALA A 459 18.23 -2.58 4.55
N MET A 460 17.65 -1.47 4.08
CA MET A 460 18.28 -0.61 3.10
C MET A 460 19.55 0.03 3.65
N GLY A 461 19.53 0.55 4.87
CA GLY A 461 20.71 1.08 5.56
C GLY A 461 21.83 0.04 5.69
N TRP A 462 21.48 -1.21 5.99
CA TRP A 462 22.44 -2.30 6.05
C TRP A 462 23.09 -2.61 4.68
N LEU A 463 22.30 -2.56 3.60
CA LEU A 463 22.85 -2.68 2.24
C LEU A 463 23.78 -1.51 1.87
N LEU A 464 23.44 -0.30 2.31
CA LEU A 464 24.25 0.89 2.10
C LEU A 464 25.61 0.80 2.84
N ASP A 465 25.59 0.32 4.09
CA ASP A 465 26.81 0.16 4.91
C ASP A 465 27.78 -0.89 4.34
N ARG A 466 27.29 -1.88 3.60
CA ARG A 466 28.13 -2.89 2.91
C ARG A 466 28.88 -2.32 1.70
N ASN A 467 28.38 -1.25 1.14
CA ASN A 467 29.04 -0.57 0.03
C ASN A 467 30.10 0.38 0.60
N LYS A 468 31.37 0.00 0.49
CA LYS A 468 32.51 0.71 1.11
C LYS A 468 32.95 1.96 0.35
N GLU A 469 32.22 2.38 -0.66
CA GLU A 469 32.59 3.54 -1.47
C GLU A 469 32.39 4.84 -0.71
N GLU A 470 33.39 5.70 -0.74
CA GLU A 470 33.38 7.01 -0.10
C GLU A 470 32.58 7.98 -0.95
N GLY A 471 31.65 8.74 -0.35
CA GLY A 471 30.84 9.72 -1.06
C GLY A 471 29.59 10.15 -0.28
N ARG A 472 28.90 11.14 -0.82
CA ARG A 472 27.59 11.57 -0.30
C ARG A 472 26.51 10.61 -0.76
N ARG A 473 25.61 10.25 0.12
CA ARG A 473 24.54 9.28 -0.16
C ARG A 473 23.17 9.91 0.00
N LEU A 474 22.33 9.72 -1.02
CA LEU A 474 20.96 10.19 -1.05
C LEU A 474 20.03 8.98 -1.20
N LEU A 475 19.13 8.79 -0.24
CA LEU A 475 18.05 7.82 -0.32
C LEU A 475 16.74 8.55 -0.64
N ILE A 476 16.14 8.24 -1.78
CA ILE A 476 14.83 8.73 -2.19
C ILE A 476 13.83 7.60 -1.98
N VAL A 477 12.80 7.85 -1.18
CA VAL A 477 11.75 6.87 -0.89
C VAL A 477 10.46 7.31 -1.57
N LEU A 478 9.91 6.47 -2.43
CA LEU A 478 8.59 6.69 -3.05
C LEU A 478 7.58 5.75 -2.38
N SER A 479 6.83 6.29 -1.42
CA SER A 479 5.83 5.55 -0.62
C SER A 479 4.64 6.45 -0.31
N ASP A 480 3.49 5.85 0.00
CA ASP A 480 2.33 6.57 0.53
C ASP A 480 2.41 6.78 2.06
N ALA A 481 3.55 6.41 2.66
CA ALA A 481 3.83 6.52 4.10
C ALA A 481 2.72 5.92 5.00
N SER A 482 2.10 4.85 4.54
CA SER A 482 1.01 4.15 5.24
C SER A 482 1.43 2.73 5.65
N PRO A 483 2.39 2.58 6.59
CA PRO A 483 2.90 1.29 6.99
C PRO A 483 1.83 0.40 7.62
N ASN A 484 1.75 -0.84 7.12
CA ASN A 484 0.81 -1.84 7.59
C ASN A 484 1.33 -3.25 7.28
N ASP A 485 1.49 -4.09 8.32
CA ASP A 485 1.99 -5.46 8.18
C ASP A 485 1.11 -6.44 8.96
N ASP A 486 0.96 -7.66 8.44
CA ASP A 486 0.24 -8.75 9.09
C ASP A 486 1.02 -9.35 10.27
N GLN A 487 2.35 -9.21 10.27
CA GLN A 487 3.19 -9.65 11.38
C GLN A 487 3.14 -8.65 12.54
N LYS A 488 2.56 -9.08 13.63
CA LYS A 488 2.40 -8.26 14.84
C LYS A 488 3.72 -7.93 15.52
N ILE A 489 3.75 -6.77 16.16
CA ILE A 489 4.83 -6.38 17.07
C ILE A 489 4.78 -7.27 18.31
N PRO A 490 5.85 -8.01 18.65
CA PRO A 490 5.86 -8.86 19.84
C PRO A 490 5.82 -8.02 21.13
N SER A 491 5.03 -8.47 22.09
CA SER A 491 5.02 -7.85 23.41
C SER A 491 6.27 -8.20 24.22
N ASN A 492 6.81 -7.23 24.95
CA ASN A 492 7.88 -7.45 25.92
C ASN A 492 7.35 -7.82 27.32
N SER A 493 6.03 -7.83 27.51
CA SER A 493 5.37 -8.13 28.79
C SER A 493 4.43 -9.32 28.63
N LEU A 494 4.43 -10.21 29.63
CA LEU A 494 3.49 -11.34 29.72
C LEU A 494 2.03 -10.89 29.88
N LEU A 495 1.81 -9.66 30.31
CA LEU A 495 0.48 -9.09 30.58
C LEU A 495 -0.14 -8.36 29.38
N HIS A 496 0.64 -8.03 28.37
CA HIS A 496 0.16 -7.32 27.18
C HIS A 496 0.27 -8.21 25.94
N GLY A 497 -0.79 -8.29 25.16
CA GLY A 497 -0.80 -9.01 23.88
C GLY A 497 0.08 -8.36 22.82
N ASN A 498 0.35 -9.09 21.73
CA ASN A 498 1.04 -8.55 20.57
C ASN A 498 0.24 -7.39 19.95
N ARG A 499 0.92 -6.34 19.51
CA ARG A 499 0.32 -5.14 18.92
C ARG A 499 0.35 -5.24 17.39
N ASP A 500 -0.62 -4.62 16.71
CA ASP A 500 -0.64 -4.55 15.27
C ASP A 500 0.40 -3.53 14.77
N TYR A 501 1.12 -3.88 13.70
CA TYR A 501 2.05 -2.96 13.03
C TYR A 501 1.27 -2.14 12.01
N SER A 502 0.63 -1.06 12.45
CA SER A 502 -0.19 -0.19 11.59
C SER A 502 -0.35 1.20 12.19
N GLY A 503 -0.77 2.16 11.35
CA GLY A 503 -1.06 3.52 11.76
C GLY A 503 0.10 4.18 12.51
N VAL A 504 -0.17 4.79 13.67
CA VAL A 504 0.81 5.58 14.45
C VAL A 504 2.05 4.77 14.84
N LEU A 505 1.90 3.47 15.15
CA LEU A 505 3.05 2.64 15.54
C LEU A 505 3.98 2.39 14.37
N GLY A 506 3.44 2.06 13.21
CA GLY A 506 4.23 1.86 12.00
C GLY A 506 4.91 3.14 11.52
N VAL A 507 4.21 4.27 11.53
CA VAL A 507 4.78 5.59 11.17
C VAL A 507 5.89 6.00 12.14
N LYS A 508 5.69 5.79 13.44
CA LYS A 508 6.72 6.09 14.45
C LYS A 508 7.97 5.24 14.24
N ASP A 509 7.80 3.96 13.93
CA ASP A 509 8.91 3.04 13.64
C ASP A 509 9.67 3.49 12.38
N ALA A 510 8.98 3.77 11.27
CA ALA A 510 9.58 4.29 10.05
C ALA A 510 10.34 5.61 10.28
N ALA A 511 9.76 6.53 11.07
CA ALA A 511 10.41 7.79 11.42
C ALA A 511 11.68 7.59 12.27
N GLN A 512 11.67 6.64 13.21
CA GLN A 512 12.83 6.29 14.02
C GLN A 512 13.97 5.73 13.17
N GLU A 513 13.67 4.83 12.23
CA GLU A 513 14.66 4.26 11.33
C GLU A 513 15.20 5.30 10.34
N ALA A 514 14.35 6.18 9.81
CA ALA A 514 14.80 7.31 8.99
C ALA A 514 15.73 8.24 9.76
N ALA A 515 15.41 8.55 11.03
CA ALA A 515 16.28 9.35 11.88
C ALA A 515 17.62 8.66 12.18
N ALA A 516 17.62 7.33 12.34
CA ALA A 516 18.84 6.55 12.52
C ALA A 516 19.74 6.59 11.26
N LEU A 517 19.16 6.50 10.06
CA LEU A 517 19.88 6.65 8.80
C LEU A 517 20.48 8.05 8.64
N ARG A 518 19.74 9.11 8.98
CA ARG A 518 20.25 10.49 8.95
C ARG A 518 21.47 10.69 9.85
N LYS A 519 21.50 10.04 11.00
CA LYS A 519 22.67 10.08 11.90
C LYS A 519 23.93 9.44 11.30
N LYS A 520 23.75 8.51 10.35
CA LYS A 520 24.82 7.87 9.57
C LYS A 520 25.25 8.67 8.35
N ALA A 521 24.88 9.97 8.26
CA ALA A 521 25.17 10.88 7.15
C ALA A 521 24.48 10.55 5.81
N TYR A 522 23.30 9.90 5.87
CA TYR A 522 22.45 9.75 4.69
C TYR A 522 21.44 10.90 4.59
N PHE A 523 21.28 11.45 3.39
CA PHE A 523 20.17 12.34 3.10
C PHE A 523 18.96 11.49 2.69
N ILE A 524 17.78 11.74 3.27
CA ILE A 524 16.56 10.99 2.96
C ILE A 524 15.51 11.97 2.48
N LEU A 525 14.93 11.66 1.33
CA LEU A 525 13.80 12.36 0.72
C LEU A 525 12.61 11.38 0.62
N PHE A 526 11.46 11.80 1.12
CA PHE A 526 10.20 11.06 1.01
C PHE A 526 9.27 11.71 0.01
#